data_690fdf7a785c65968e860fd67a4f5de1
#
_entry.id   690fdf7a785c65968e860fd67a4f5de1
#
_cell.length_a   1.000
_cell.length_b   1.000
_cell.length_c   1.000
_cell.angle_alpha   90.00
_cell.angle_beta   90.00
_cell.angle_gamma   90.00
#
_symmetry.space_group_name_H-M   'P 1'
#
loop_
_entity.id
_entity.type
_entity.pdbx_description
1 polymer ?
#
loop_
_entity_poly.entity_id
_entity_poly.type
_entity_poly.pdbx_seq_one_letter_code
_entity_poly.pdbx_strand_id
1 'polypeptide(L)'
;MKKITIKILLLFTFILLFLGIDKVVEANSIDKISMDIYVDKNGNANITEIWNCSTDSGTEVYHPYYNLGNSEISDLNVFDETKQYTTLQEWNTSGTLQSKAYKCGINEIENGIELCWGISSYGTHTYKVTYKISKFVSELTDSQMIYWTLIPHKFSNSIENMKIKIYADFPI
;
A
#
# COMPACT_ATOMS: atom_id res chain seq x y z
N MET A 1 44.54 -37.43 -25.92
CA MET A 1 44.34 -36.72 -24.64
C MET A 1 43.86 -35.27 -24.80
N LYS A 2 44.49 -34.38 -25.59
CA LYS A 2 44.05 -32.95 -25.73
C LYS A 2 42.60 -32.74 -26.17
N LYS A 3 42.00 -33.56 -27.04
CA LYS A 3 40.60 -33.41 -27.51
C LYS A 3 39.55 -33.74 -26.45
N ILE A 4 39.86 -34.62 -25.50
CA ILE A 4 38.93 -35.00 -24.38
C ILE A 4 38.93 -33.87 -23.34
N THR A 5 40.09 -33.29 -23.05
CA THR A 5 40.23 -32.19 -22.09
C THR A 5 39.46 -30.94 -22.53
N ILE A 6 39.46 -30.61 -23.83
CA ILE A 6 38.71 -29.49 -24.41
C ILE A 6 37.21 -29.73 -24.33
N LYS A 7 36.71 -30.94 -24.57
CA LYS A 7 35.28 -31.28 -24.46
C LYS A 7 34.78 -31.19 -23.02
N ILE A 8 35.58 -31.62 -22.06
CA ILE A 8 35.25 -31.54 -20.63
C ILE A 8 35.24 -30.06 -20.17
N LEU A 9 36.20 -29.25 -20.63
CA LEU A 9 36.24 -27.82 -20.32
C LEU A 9 35.03 -27.07 -20.90
N LEU A 10 34.65 -27.38 -22.16
CA LEU A 10 33.44 -26.81 -22.78
C LEU A 10 32.15 -27.23 -22.09
N LEU A 11 32.04 -28.46 -21.60
CA LEU A 11 30.91 -28.94 -20.85
C LEU A 11 30.82 -28.24 -19.49
N PHE A 12 31.95 -28.00 -18.82
CA PHE A 12 32.02 -27.33 -17.53
C PHE A 12 31.69 -25.82 -17.65
N THR A 13 32.11 -25.14 -18.70
CA THR A 13 31.70 -23.74 -18.99
C THR A 13 30.25 -23.64 -19.36
N PHE A 14 29.68 -24.63 -20.04
CA PHE A 14 28.23 -24.65 -20.35
C PHE A 14 27.37 -24.86 -19.09
N ILE A 15 27.81 -25.72 -18.18
CA ILE A 15 27.15 -25.94 -16.88
C ILE A 15 27.24 -24.70 -15.99
N LEU A 16 28.38 -24.00 -15.97
CA LEU A 16 28.55 -22.74 -15.22
C LEU A 16 27.65 -21.59 -15.75
N LEU A 17 27.34 -21.58 -17.05
CA LEU A 17 26.44 -20.60 -17.66
C LEU A 17 24.98 -20.82 -17.25
N PHE A 18 24.58 -22.04 -16.85
CA PHE A 18 23.24 -22.35 -16.37
C PHE A 18 23.04 -22.18 -14.84
N LEU A 19 24.14 -22.09 -14.07
CA LEU A 19 24.09 -21.93 -12.62
C LEU A 19 23.98 -20.46 -12.14
N GLY A 20 23.82 -19.52 -13.05
CA GLY A 20 23.97 -18.09 -12.76
C GLY A 20 22.77 -17.19 -13.04
N ILE A 21 21.56 -17.69 -13.17
CA ILE A 21 20.38 -16.82 -13.27
C ILE A 21 19.25 -17.38 -12.38
N ASP A 22 19.49 -17.39 -11.08
CA ASP A 22 18.38 -17.28 -10.16
C ASP A 22 17.89 -15.83 -10.29
N LYS A 23 16.88 -15.60 -11.12
CA LYS A 23 16.04 -14.42 -10.94
C LYS A 23 15.47 -14.56 -9.55
N VAL A 24 15.96 -13.75 -8.62
CA VAL A 24 15.23 -13.48 -7.40
C VAL A 24 13.87 -12.95 -7.87
N VAL A 25 12.86 -13.78 -7.78
CA VAL A 25 11.48 -13.33 -7.93
C VAL A 25 11.23 -12.50 -6.68
N GLU A 26 11.41 -11.19 -6.80
CA GLU A 26 11.00 -10.26 -5.76
C GLU A 26 9.48 -10.34 -5.71
N ALA A 27 8.95 -11.00 -4.70
CA ALA A 27 7.52 -10.96 -4.41
C ALA A 27 7.14 -9.52 -4.02
N ASN A 28 5.88 -9.12 -4.25
CA ASN A 28 5.37 -7.85 -3.75
C ASN A 28 5.67 -7.73 -2.25
N SER A 29 6.25 -6.62 -1.82
CA SER A 29 6.58 -6.34 -0.41
C SER A 29 6.07 -4.95 0.00
N ILE A 30 5.80 -4.81 1.31
CA ILE A 30 5.55 -3.52 1.95
C ILE A 30 6.64 -3.33 3.00
N ASP A 31 7.67 -2.57 2.64
CA ASP A 31 8.84 -2.40 3.49
C ASP A 31 8.51 -1.50 4.69
N LYS A 32 7.66 -0.49 4.47
CA LYS A 32 7.29 0.45 5.53
C LYS A 32 5.98 1.15 5.25
N ILE A 33 5.17 1.30 6.32
CA ILE A 33 4.06 2.25 6.38
C ILE A 33 4.32 3.23 7.53
N SER A 34 4.31 4.52 7.24
CA SER A 34 4.28 5.58 8.26
C SER A 34 2.95 6.31 8.16
N MET A 35 2.21 6.39 9.26
CA MET A 35 0.89 7.01 9.33
C MET A 35 0.91 8.15 10.34
N ASP A 36 0.64 9.37 9.88
CA ASP A 36 0.42 10.56 10.71
C ASP A 36 -1.07 10.88 10.73
N ILE A 37 -1.67 10.90 11.91
CA ILE A 37 -3.10 11.12 12.14
C ILE A 37 -3.28 12.40 12.94
N TYR A 38 -3.74 13.46 12.30
CA TYR A 38 -4.12 14.70 12.96
C TYR A 38 -5.60 14.68 13.29
N VAL A 39 -5.94 14.78 14.57
CA VAL A 39 -7.32 14.85 15.07
C VAL A 39 -7.72 16.31 15.23
N ASP A 40 -8.84 16.71 14.60
CA ASP A 40 -9.39 18.04 14.74
C ASP A 40 -10.33 18.15 15.96
N LYS A 41 -10.74 19.39 16.28
CA LYS A 41 -11.62 19.67 17.44
C LYS A 41 -13.03 19.08 17.32
N ASN A 42 -13.43 18.62 16.14
CA ASN A 42 -14.71 17.98 15.87
C ASN A 42 -14.61 16.46 15.93
N GLY A 43 -13.45 15.93 16.33
CA GLY A 43 -13.21 14.48 16.39
C GLY A 43 -13.01 13.80 15.03
N ASN A 44 -12.77 14.56 13.96
CA ASN A 44 -12.41 13.98 12.67
C ASN A 44 -10.89 13.82 12.58
N ALA A 45 -10.44 12.91 11.74
CA ALA A 45 -9.02 12.71 11.47
C ALA A 45 -8.64 13.10 10.04
N ASN A 46 -7.53 13.85 9.89
CA ASN A 46 -6.82 14.01 8.64
C ASN A 46 -5.62 13.08 8.68
N ILE A 47 -5.53 12.18 7.74
CA ILE A 47 -4.53 11.12 7.72
C ILE A 47 -3.57 11.34 6.55
N THR A 48 -2.30 11.16 6.83
CA THR A 48 -1.23 11.09 5.83
C THR A 48 -0.46 9.81 6.04
N GLU A 49 -0.42 8.98 5.01
CA GLU A 49 0.38 7.76 4.98
C GLU A 49 1.52 7.88 3.98
N ILE A 50 2.67 7.32 4.34
CA ILE A 50 3.80 7.10 3.43
C ILE A 50 4.04 5.61 3.35
N TRP A 51 3.90 5.06 2.15
CA TRP A 51 4.10 3.65 1.84
C TRP A 51 5.36 3.46 1.02
N ASN A 52 6.30 2.70 1.53
CA ASN A 52 7.44 2.22 0.75
C ASN A 52 7.16 0.77 0.42
N CYS A 53 7.03 0.45 -0.85
CA CYS A 53 6.71 -0.90 -1.30
C CYS A 53 7.41 -1.23 -2.62
N SER A 54 7.60 -2.51 -2.86
CA SER A 54 8.07 -3.06 -4.13
C SER A 54 7.00 -3.93 -4.74
N THR A 55 6.77 -3.79 -6.04
CA THR A 55 5.75 -4.53 -6.78
C THR A 55 6.35 -5.19 -8.00
N ASP A 56 6.07 -6.47 -8.21
CA ASP A 56 6.46 -7.24 -9.40
C ASP A 56 5.25 -7.77 -10.17
N SER A 57 4.07 -7.65 -9.56
CA SER A 57 2.81 -8.18 -10.09
C SER A 57 1.62 -7.41 -9.56
N GLY A 58 0.44 -7.68 -10.13
CA GLY A 58 -0.79 -6.99 -9.77
C GLY A 58 -1.04 -5.72 -10.57
N THR A 59 -2.10 -5.03 -10.26
CA THR A 59 -2.54 -3.82 -10.97
C THR A 59 -2.74 -2.62 -10.04
N GLU A 60 -2.80 -2.86 -8.72
CA GLU A 60 -3.13 -1.87 -7.71
C GLU A 60 -2.52 -2.22 -6.35
N VAL A 61 -2.38 -1.21 -5.53
CA VAL A 61 -2.18 -1.29 -4.09
C VAL A 61 -3.46 -0.82 -3.42
N TYR A 62 -3.80 -1.37 -2.26
CA TYR A 62 -5.01 -1.00 -1.54
C TYR A 62 -4.82 -1.06 -0.03
N HIS A 63 -5.59 -0.21 0.67
CA HIS A 63 -5.69 -0.18 2.13
C HIS A 63 -7.15 -0.35 2.55
N PRO A 64 -7.55 -1.52 3.11
CA PRO A 64 -8.91 -1.76 3.51
C PRO A 64 -9.21 -1.21 4.90
N TYR A 65 -10.42 -0.68 5.06
CA TYR A 65 -11.03 -0.31 6.32
C TYR A 65 -12.34 -1.05 6.50
N TYR A 66 -12.54 -1.65 7.65
CA TYR A 66 -13.74 -2.42 7.98
C TYR A 66 -14.48 -1.82 9.16
N ASN A 67 -15.80 -2.10 9.24
CA ASN A 67 -16.64 -1.73 10.36
C ASN A 67 -16.62 -0.22 10.68
N LEU A 68 -16.78 0.59 9.65
CA LEU A 68 -16.73 2.06 9.75
C LEU A 68 -17.81 2.65 10.67
N GLY A 69 -18.90 1.91 10.95
CA GLY A 69 -20.02 2.38 11.75
C GLY A 69 -20.66 3.61 11.12
N ASN A 70 -20.65 4.72 11.85
CA ASN A 70 -21.17 6.02 11.38
C ASN A 70 -20.06 6.95 10.82
N SER A 71 -18.87 6.43 10.64
CA SER A 71 -17.74 7.19 10.09
C SER A 71 -17.70 7.05 8.58
N GLU A 72 -17.21 8.08 7.91
CA GLU A 72 -17.03 8.10 6.47
C GLU A 72 -15.56 8.42 6.16
N ILE A 73 -15.02 7.81 5.10
CA ILE A 73 -13.71 8.14 4.59
C ILE A 73 -13.88 8.89 3.28
N SER A 74 -13.20 10.03 3.16
CA SER A 74 -13.35 10.96 2.05
C SER A 74 -12.01 11.62 1.69
N ASP A 75 -12.02 12.44 0.63
CA ASP A 75 -10.91 13.27 0.19
C ASP A 75 -9.62 12.48 -0.09
N LEU A 76 -9.77 11.25 -0.63
CA LEU A 76 -8.62 10.44 -1.02
C LEU A 76 -7.79 11.14 -2.09
N ASN A 77 -6.52 11.33 -1.79
CA ASN A 77 -5.51 11.76 -2.75
C ASN A 77 -4.27 10.86 -2.62
N VAL A 78 -3.69 10.52 -3.75
CA VAL A 78 -2.48 9.71 -3.82
C VAL A 78 -1.45 10.42 -4.70
N PHE A 79 -0.20 10.34 -4.27
CA PHE A 79 0.97 10.85 -4.98
C PHE A 79 2.03 9.74 -5.00
N ASP A 80 2.74 9.62 -6.09
CA ASP A 80 4.03 8.92 -6.13
C ASP A 80 5.18 9.93 -6.27
N GLU A 81 6.38 9.45 -6.52
CA GLU A 81 7.57 10.30 -6.69
C GLU A 81 7.44 11.25 -7.90
N THR A 82 6.52 10.99 -8.81
CA THR A 82 6.42 11.68 -10.10
C THR A 82 5.27 12.69 -10.15
N LYS A 83 4.10 12.31 -9.62
CA LYS A 83 2.89 13.14 -9.74
C LYS A 83 1.77 12.75 -8.79
N GLN A 84 0.76 13.62 -8.74
CA GLN A 84 -0.53 13.33 -8.13
C GLN A 84 -1.36 12.42 -9.04
N TYR A 85 -2.08 11.48 -8.45
CA TYR A 85 -3.00 10.58 -9.12
C TYR A 85 -4.35 11.25 -9.37
N THR A 86 -5.03 10.82 -10.43
CA THR A 86 -6.40 11.25 -10.71
C THR A 86 -7.37 10.43 -9.87
N THR A 87 -8.16 11.09 -9.03
CA THR A 87 -9.20 10.44 -8.23
C THR A 87 -10.40 10.10 -9.10
N LEU A 88 -10.81 8.85 -9.08
CA LEU A 88 -12.00 8.34 -9.77
C LEU A 88 -13.20 8.33 -8.81
N GLN A 89 -14.40 8.53 -9.35
CA GLN A 89 -15.63 8.41 -8.57
C GLN A 89 -15.96 6.95 -8.22
N GLU A 90 -15.60 6.02 -9.11
CA GLU A 90 -15.80 4.58 -8.93
C GLU A 90 -14.52 3.85 -9.31
N TRP A 91 -14.07 2.95 -8.45
CA TRP A 91 -12.89 2.14 -8.69
C TRP A 91 -13.22 0.86 -9.45
N ASN A 92 -12.52 0.60 -10.54
CA ASN A 92 -12.69 -0.61 -11.34
C ASN A 92 -11.64 -1.66 -10.95
N THR A 93 -12.01 -2.61 -10.11
CA THR A 93 -11.13 -3.70 -9.66
C THR A 93 -10.65 -4.60 -10.80
N SER A 94 -11.42 -4.73 -11.89
CA SER A 94 -11.10 -5.55 -13.08
C SER A 94 -10.22 -4.83 -14.10
N GLY A 95 -9.79 -3.60 -13.82
CA GLY A 95 -8.98 -2.79 -14.73
C GLY A 95 -7.58 -3.38 -14.92
N THR A 96 -7.00 -3.11 -16.10
CA THR A 96 -5.61 -3.48 -16.41
C THR A 96 -4.61 -2.55 -15.70
N LEU A 97 -3.35 -2.96 -15.61
CA LEU A 97 -2.26 -2.12 -15.07
C LEU A 97 -2.27 -0.71 -15.71
N GLN A 98 -2.32 -0.65 -17.05
CA GLN A 98 -2.32 0.62 -17.78
C GLN A 98 -3.57 1.46 -17.51
N SER A 99 -4.75 0.84 -17.37
CA SER A 99 -5.99 1.56 -17.12
C SER A 99 -6.07 2.14 -15.71
N LYS A 100 -5.39 1.54 -14.75
CA LYS A 100 -5.31 1.96 -13.35
C LYS A 100 -4.13 2.89 -13.06
N ALA A 101 -3.07 2.83 -13.85
CA ALA A 101 -1.85 3.62 -13.65
C ALA A 101 -2.17 5.10 -13.40
N TYR A 102 -1.58 5.66 -12.32
CA TYR A 102 -1.77 7.05 -11.89
C TYR A 102 -3.22 7.45 -11.55
N LYS A 103 -4.04 6.51 -11.15
CA LYS A 103 -5.40 6.73 -10.67
C LYS A 103 -5.57 6.19 -9.27
N CYS A 104 -6.48 6.78 -8.51
CA CYS A 104 -6.89 6.30 -7.20
C CYS A 104 -8.41 6.41 -7.06
N GLY A 105 -8.97 5.72 -6.10
CA GLY A 105 -10.40 5.74 -5.83
C GLY A 105 -10.75 4.87 -4.63
N ILE A 106 -12.01 4.93 -4.23
CA ILE A 106 -12.57 4.12 -3.16
C ILE A 106 -13.35 2.96 -3.78
N ASN A 107 -13.07 1.75 -3.33
CA ASN A 107 -13.82 0.55 -3.66
C ASN A 107 -14.69 0.17 -2.46
N GLU A 108 -15.99 0.10 -2.65
CA GLU A 108 -16.89 -0.40 -1.62
C GLU A 108 -16.84 -1.93 -1.56
N ILE A 109 -16.70 -2.46 -0.36
CA ILE A 109 -16.64 -3.90 -0.09
C ILE A 109 -17.65 -4.27 0.99
N GLU A 110 -17.88 -5.56 1.18
CA GLU A 110 -18.73 -6.04 2.27
C GLU A 110 -18.15 -5.59 3.63
N ASN A 111 -18.96 -4.83 4.39
CA ASN A 111 -18.61 -4.28 5.70
C ASN A 111 -17.46 -3.24 5.72
N GLY A 112 -17.19 -2.55 4.61
CA GLY A 112 -16.14 -1.54 4.61
C GLY A 112 -15.82 -0.96 3.25
N ILE A 113 -14.63 -0.40 3.15
CA ILE A 113 -14.09 0.16 1.91
C ILE A 113 -12.62 -0.21 1.74
N GLU A 114 -12.13 -0.06 0.52
CA GLU A 114 -10.70 -0.08 0.19
C GLU A 114 -10.31 1.26 -0.42
N LEU A 115 -9.26 1.86 0.11
CA LEU A 115 -8.56 2.96 -0.56
C LEU A 115 -7.63 2.33 -1.59
N CYS A 116 -7.89 2.54 -2.87
CA CYS A 116 -7.18 1.89 -3.96
C CYS A 116 -6.36 2.88 -4.77
N TRP A 117 -5.19 2.45 -5.23
CA TRP A 117 -4.41 3.19 -6.22
C TRP A 117 -3.65 2.27 -7.17
N GLY A 118 -3.60 2.65 -8.42
CA GLY A 118 -2.99 1.86 -9.49
C GLY A 118 -1.47 1.88 -9.44
N ILE A 119 -0.87 0.73 -9.66
CA ILE A 119 0.57 0.61 -9.88
C ILE A 119 0.89 1.26 -11.23
N SER A 120 1.84 2.22 -11.25
CA SER A 120 2.24 2.92 -12.48
C SER A 120 3.22 2.13 -13.33
N SER A 121 4.11 1.37 -12.66
CA SER A 121 5.08 0.43 -13.22
C SER A 121 5.49 -0.55 -12.13
N TYR A 122 6.06 -1.68 -12.50
CA TYR A 122 6.66 -2.58 -11.49
C TYR A 122 8.00 -2.03 -11.01
N GLY A 123 8.35 -2.33 -9.77
CA GLY A 123 9.53 -1.87 -9.07
C GLY A 123 9.20 -1.26 -7.70
N THR A 124 10.17 -0.53 -7.14
CA THR A 124 10.04 0.14 -5.85
C THR A 124 9.34 1.49 -6.00
N HIS A 125 8.42 1.77 -5.10
CA HIS A 125 7.62 3.00 -5.08
C HIS A 125 7.51 3.57 -3.66
N THR A 126 7.39 4.89 -3.60
CA THR A 126 6.98 5.62 -2.40
C THR A 126 5.67 6.33 -2.70
N TYR A 127 4.58 5.86 -2.09
CA TYR A 127 3.28 6.51 -2.20
C TYR A 127 3.01 7.38 -0.98
N LYS A 128 2.53 8.60 -1.21
CA LYS A 128 1.90 9.43 -0.19
C LYS A 128 0.40 9.39 -0.40
N VAL A 129 -0.31 8.86 0.58
CA VAL A 129 -1.78 8.74 0.57
C VAL A 129 -2.35 9.68 1.62
N THR A 130 -3.30 10.52 1.25
CA THR A 130 -3.99 11.42 2.19
C THR A 130 -5.49 11.25 2.07
N TYR A 131 -6.18 11.31 3.19
CA TYR A 131 -7.64 11.19 3.27
C TYR A 131 -8.16 11.69 4.62
N LYS A 132 -9.48 11.77 4.76
CA LYS A 132 -10.17 12.14 6.01
C LYS A 132 -11.04 11.01 6.50
N ILE A 133 -11.14 10.88 7.83
CA ILE A 133 -12.11 10.04 8.50
C ILE A 133 -13.00 10.93 9.37
N SER A 134 -14.28 10.98 9.09
CA SER A 134 -15.26 11.66 9.95
C SER A 134 -15.52 10.85 11.23
N LYS A 135 -15.81 11.53 12.34
CA LYS A 135 -16.13 10.86 13.63
C LYS A 135 -15.06 9.81 14.02
N PHE A 136 -13.79 10.13 13.81
CA PHE A 136 -12.68 9.27 14.20
C PHE A 136 -12.60 9.08 15.71
N VAL A 137 -13.00 10.10 16.47
CA VAL A 137 -13.17 10.05 17.92
C VAL A 137 -14.64 9.80 18.21
N SER A 138 -14.93 8.79 19.02
CA SER A 138 -16.26 8.47 19.52
C SER A 138 -16.49 9.16 20.85
N GLU A 139 -17.63 9.83 21.01
CA GLU A 139 -18.07 10.39 22.27
C GLU A 139 -18.83 9.33 23.08
N LEU A 140 -18.44 9.15 24.32
CA LEU A 140 -19.09 8.32 25.34
C LEU A 140 -19.77 9.22 26.37
N THR A 141 -20.46 8.63 27.33
CA THR A 141 -21.23 9.41 28.36
C THR A 141 -20.32 10.31 29.20
N ASP A 142 -19.09 9.90 29.47
CA ASP A 142 -18.17 10.54 30.41
C ASP A 142 -16.73 10.68 29.87
N SER A 143 -16.52 10.26 28.64
CA SER A 143 -15.19 10.22 28.03
C SER A 143 -15.23 10.25 26.51
N GLN A 144 -14.06 10.30 25.89
CA GLN A 144 -13.87 10.15 24.45
C GLN A 144 -12.97 8.97 24.17
N MET A 145 -13.18 8.31 23.03
CA MET A 145 -12.45 7.11 22.68
C MET A 145 -12.03 7.14 21.20
N ILE A 146 -10.79 6.75 20.94
CA ILE A 146 -10.31 6.38 19.61
C ILE A 146 -10.23 4.85 19.58
N TYR A 147 -11.04 4.22 18.73
CA TYR A 147 -11.08 2.77 18.57
C TYR A 147 -11.13 2.40 17.08
N TRP A 148 -9.98 2.13 16.49
CA TRP A 148 -9.82 1.85 15.08
C TRP A 148 -8.87 0.69 14.82
N THR A 149 -9.20 -0.15 13.86
CA THR A 149 -8.25 -1.06 13.24
C THR A 149 -7.61 -0.32 12.06
N LEU A 150 -6.55 0.44 12.35
CA LEU A 150 -5.87 1.25 11.35
C LEU A 150 -5.15 0.41 10.30
N ILE A 151 -4.66 -0.76 10.68
CA ILE A 151 -4.04 -1.72 9.78
C ILE A 151 -4.67 -3.09 10.03
N PRO A 152 -5.33 -3.68 9.04
CA PRO A 152 -5.94 -4.98 9.20
C PRO A 152 -4.88 -6.09 9.32
N HIS A 153 -5.14 -7.06 10.19
CA HIS A 153 -4.23 -8.19 10.45
C HIS A 153 -4.08 -9.17 9.27
N LYS A 154 -4.97 -9.09 8.27
CA LYS A 154 -4.95 -9.91 7.04
C LYS A 154 -4.58 -9.06 5.83
N PHE A 155 -3.49 -8.32 5.92
CA PHE A 155 -2.92 -7.69 4.74
C PHE A 155 -2.43 -8.75 3.77
N SER A 156 -2.57 -8.54 2.47
CA SER A 156 -2.14 -9.50 1.44
C SER A 156 -0.63 -9.74 1.49
N ASN A 157 0.13 -8.74 1.89
CA ASN A 157 1.59 -8.79 2.07
C ASN A 157 1.96 -8.45 3.50
N SER A 158 3.02 -9.06 4.02
CA SER A 158 3.57 -8.67 5.32
C SER A 158 4.14 -7.25 5.26
N ILE A 159 3.90 -6.47 6.33
CA ILE A 159 4.50 -5.16 6.51
C ILE A 159 5.71 -5.32 7.39
N GLU A 160 6.90 -4.97 6.91
CA GLU A 160 8.13 -5.15 7.68
C GLU A 160 8.26 -4.14 8.81
N ASN A 161 7.91 -2.88 8.54
CA ASN A 161 8.02 -1.78 9.51
C ASN A 161 6.77 -0.92 9.49
N MET A 162 6.32 -0.51 10.69
CA MET A 162 5.20 0.38 10.85
C MET A 162 5.46 1.44 11.89
N LYS A 163 5.01 2.67 11.60
CA LYS A 163 4.98 3.76 12.55
C LYS A 163 3.65 4.49 12.46
N ILE A 164 2.94 4.61 13.59
CA ILE A 164 1.71 5.39 13.67
C ILE A 164 1.93 6.51 14.69
N LYS A 165 1.54 7.74 14.34
CA LYS A 165 1.53 8.90 15.21
C LYS A 165 0.14 9.53 15.18
N ILE A 166 -0.47 9.67 16.35
CA ILE A 166 -1.74 10.37 16.54
C ILE A 166 -1.45 11.65 17.32
N TYR A 167 -1.97 12.78 16.88
CA TYR A 167 -1.74 14.07 17.51
C TYR A 167 -2.90 15.05 17.24
N ALA A 168 -3.01 16.06 18.09
CA ALA A 168 -3.96 17.16 17.99
C ALA A 168 -3.28 18.45 18.48
N ASP A 169 -3.89 19.62 18.19
CA ASP A 169 -3.46 20.92 18.72
C ASP A 169 -4.10 21.24 20.09
N PHE A 170 -4.71 20.26 20.72
CA PHE A 170 -5.38 20.34 22.03
C PHE A 170 -5.06 19.06 22.82
N PRO A 171 -5.23 19.08 24.14
CA PRO A 171 -5.06 17.86 24.96
C PRO A 171 -6.02 16.75 24.53
N ILE A 172 -5.50 15.56 24.32
CA ILE A 172 -6.23 14.33 24.00
C ILE A 172 -5.88 13.26 25.04
#